data_72d48891c7355371003c7665320633bd
#
_entry.id   72d48891c7355371003c7665320633bd
#
_cell.length_a   1.000
_cell.length_b   1.000
_cell.length_c   1.000
_cell.angle_alpha   90.00
_cell.angle_beta   90.00
_cell.angle_gamma   90.00
#
_symmetry.space_group_name_H-M   'P 1'
#
loop_
_entity.id
_entity.type
_entity.pdbx_description
1 polymer ?
#
loop_
_entity_poly.entity_id
_entity_poly.type
_entity_poly.pdbx_seq_one_letter_code
_entity_poly.pdbx_strand_id
1 'polypeptide(L)'
;LRMVKPDASDAQLRAALEAACAWDFVSAMDGGLDASVGEHGHGLSEGQAQRIAIARALLRDAPVLLLDEATSALDVATERTILRNLAARYPHKTCIVTTHRPTVISLCRRVYQVSSGCLRLLDSDEAQRLAMDF
;
A
#
# COMPACT_ATOMS: atom_id res chain seq x y z
N LEU A 1 -6.17 -13.89 -1.95
CA LEU A 1 -7.01 -13.01 -1.08
C LEU A 1 -7.81 -13.84 -0.08
N ARG A 2 -8.63 -14.81 -0.52
CA ARG A 2 -9.49 -15.65 0.35
C ARG A 2 -8.70 -16.44 1.40
N MET A 3 -7.44 -16.78 1.16
CA MET A 3 -6.59 -17.42 2.18
C MET A 3 -6.38 -16.55 3.43
N VAL A 4 -6.44 -15.22 3.29
CA VAL A 4 -6.26 -14.28 4.41
C VAL A 4 -7.57 -14.04 5.16
N LYS A 5 -8.69 -14.03 4.44
CA LYS A 5 -10.05 -13.87 4.98
C LYS A 5 -11.02 -14.76 4.20
N PRO A 6 -11.18 -16.02 4.61
CA PRO A 6 -11.99 -17.00 3.87
C PRO A 6 -13.46 -16.63 3.75
N ASP A 7 -13.98 -15.91 4.74
CA ASP A 7 -15.37 -15.46 4.84
C ASP A 7 -15.61 -14.08 4.19
N ALA A 8 -14.61 -13.48 3.55
CA ALA A 8 -14.78 -12.22 2.87
C ALA A 8 -15.75 -12.34 1.68
N SER A 9 -16.73 -11.45 1.63
CA SER A 9 -17.60 -11.33 0.46
C SER A 9 -16.83 -10.80 -0.75
N ASP A 10 -17.34 -11.06 -1.96
CA ASP A 10 -16.75 -10.53 -3.19
C ASP A 10 -16.67 -9.01 -3.18
N ALA A 11 -17.66 -8.33 -2.57
CA ALA A 11 -17.65 -6.89 -2.40
C ALA A 11 -16.48 -6.41 -1.52
N GLN A 12 -16.17 -7.13 -0.44
CA GLN A 12 -15.02 -6.81 0.42
C GLN A 12 -13.69 -7.07 -0.29
N LEU A 13 -13.57 -8.17 -1.03
CA LEU A 13 -12.40 -8.48 -1.83
C LEU A 13 -12.15 -7.39 -2.88
N ARG A 14 -13.21 -7.02 -3.61
CA ARG A 14 -13.16 -5.96 -4.62
C ARG A 14 -12.76 -4.60 -4.00
N ALA A 15 -13.39 -4.20 -2.90
CA ALA A 15 -13.08 -2.93 -2.23
C ALA A 15 -11.61 -2.83 -1.80
N ALA A 16 -11.03 -3.93 -1.29
CA ALA A 16 -9.61 -3.98 -0.93
C ALA A 16 -8.70 -3.88 -2.16
N LEU A 17 -9.05 -4.56 -3.25
CA LEU A 17 -8.31 -4.50 -4.52
C LEU A 17 -8.39 -3.11 -5.16
N GLU A 18 -9.56 -2.47 -5.13
CA GLU A 18 -9.72 -1.09 -5.63
C GLU A 18 -8.87 -0.11 -4.80
N ALA A 19 -8.87 -0.25 -3.47
CA ALA A 19 -8.04 0.60 -2.60
C ALA A 19 -6.55 0.46 -2.91
N ALA A 20 -6.10 -0.75 -3.26
CA ALA A 20 -4.73 -1.08 -3.64
C ALA A 20 -4.45 -0.87 -5.14
N CYS A 21 -5.35 -0.25 -5.92
CA CYS A 21 -5.23 -0.10 -7.38
C CYS A 21 -4.97 -1.43 -8.12
N ALA A 22 -5.53 -2.53 -7.62
CA ALA A 22 -5.32 -3.87 -8.17
C ALA A 22 -6.53 -4.44 -8.90
N TRP A 23 -7.71 -3.83 -8.77
CA TRP A 23 -8.94 -4.37 -9.32
C TRP A 23 -8.92 -4.54 -10.84
N ASP A 24 -8.40 -3.56 -11.57
CA ASP A 24 -8.43 -3.55 -13.04
C ASP A 24 -7.71 -4.76 -13.62
N PHE A 25 -6.50 -5.05 -13.15
CA PHE A 25 -5.78 -6.20 -13.68
C PHE A 25 -6.31 -7.54 -13.12
N VAL A 26 -6.78 -7.57 -11.86
CA VAL A 26 -7.34 -8.81 -11.29
C VAL A 26 -8.64 -9.17 -11.98
N SER A 27 -9.52 -8.21 -12.25
CA SER A 27 -10.79 -8.48 -12.96
C SER A 27 -10.58 -8.92 -14.42
N ALA A 28 -9.45 -8.57 -15.01
CA ALA A 28 -9.07 -8.96 -16.37
C ALA A 28 -8.35 -10.34 -16.43
N MET A 29 -7.98 -10.92 -15.28
CA MET A 29 -7.37 -12.25 -15.24
C MET A 29 -8.41 -13.32 -15.56
N ASP A 30 -7.97 -14.42 -16.16
CA ASP A 30 -8.80 -15.60 -16.30
C ASP A 30 -9.20 -16.15 -14.91
N GLY A 31 -10.50 -16.24 -14.64
CA GLY A 31 -11.03 -16.55 -13.31
C GLY A 31 -11.19 -15.36 -12.36
N GLY A 32 -10.74 -14.15 -12.70
CA GLY A 32 -10.95 -12.92 -11.90
C GLY A 32 -10.51 -13.07 -10.44
N LEU A 33 -11.46 -12.95 -9.50
CA LEU A 33 -11.21 -13.12 -8.05
C LEU A 33 -10.74 -14.52 -7.66
N ASP A 34 -11.07 -15.53 -8.45
CA ASP A 34 -10.71 -16.93 -8.25
C ASP A 34 -9.52 -17.35 -9.12
N ALA A 35 -8.88 -16.39 -9.81
CA ALA A 35 -7.70 -16.63 -10.60
C ALA A 35 -6.59 -17.29 -9.75
N SER A 36 -6.04 -18.37 -10.26
CA SER A 36 -4.90 -19.05 -9.64
C SER A 36 -3.62 -18.26 -9.95
N VAL A 37 -2.97 -17.80 -8.89
CA VAL A 37 -1.64 -17.21 -8.98
C VAL A 37 -0.64 -18.28 -8.57
N GLY A 38 0.33 -18.60 -9.42
CA GLY A 38 1.35 -19.61 -9.16
C GLY A 38 2.16 -19.30 -7.88
N GLU A 39 2.93 -20.29 -7.41
CA GLU A 39 3.85 -20.11 -6.28
C GLU A 39 4.74 -18.88 -6.53
N HIS A 40 4.94 -18.08 -5.48
CA HIS A 40 5.70 -16.83 -5.52
C HIS A 40 5.15 -15.76 -6.49
N GLY A 41 3.85 -15.80 -6.83
CA GLY A 41 3.24 -14.81 -7.72
C GLY A 41 3.59 -15.01 -9.20
N HIS A 42 3.94 -16.22 -9.63
CA HIS A 42 4.20 -16.52 -11.03
C HIS A 42 3.04 -16.04 -11.91
N GLY A 43 3.36 -15.21 -12.91
CA GLY A 43 2.39 -14.56 -13.79
C GLY A 43 2.01 -13.13 -13.39
N LEU A 44 2.51 -12.61 -12.26
CA LEU A 44 2.34 -11.23 -11.84
C LEU A 44 3.67 -10.46 -11.97
N SER A 45 3.58 -9.18 -12.38
CA SER A 45 4.72 -8.28 -12.22
C SER A 45 4.96 -7.99 -10.72
N GLU A 46 6.16 -7.53 -10.36
CA GLU A 46 6.48 -7.16 -8.99
C GLU A 46 5.51 -6.12 -8.43
N GLY A 47 5.20 -5.07 -9.20
CA GLY A 47 4.23 -4.06 -8.82
C GLY A 47 2.79 -4.59 -8.68
N GLN A 48 2.40 -5.59 -9.48
CA GLN A 48 1.12 -6.28 -9.31
C GLN A 48 1.10 -7.10 -8.01
N ALA A 49 2.18 -7.83 -7.72
CA ALA A 49 2.32 -8.60 -6.49
C ALA A 49 2.29 -7.69 -5.25
N GLN A 50 2.97 -6.54 -5.26
CA GLN A 50 2.92 -5.55 -4.18
C GLN A 50 1.49 -5.02 -3.95
N ARG A 51 0.76 -4.68 -5.01
CA ARG A 51 -0.62 -4.21 -4.89
C ARG A 51 -1.55 -5.28 -4.31
N ILE A 52 -1.39 -6.55 -4.69
CA ILE A 52 -2.13 -7.66 -4.08
C ILE A 52 -1.74 -7.83 -2.61
N ALA A 53 -0.47 -7.69 -2.24
CA ALA A 53 -0.03 -7.76 -0.85
C ALA A 53 -0.67 -6.67 0.01
N ILE A 54 -0.76 -5.43 -0.50
CA ILE A 54 -1.46 -4.33 0.15
C ILE A 54 -2.95 -4.69 0.34
N ALA A 55 -3.63 -5.17 -0.70
CA ALA A 55 -5.03 -5.58 -0.61
C ALA A 55 -5.25 -6.68 0.45
N ARG A 56 -4.33 -7.65 0.54
CA ARG A 56 -4.35 -8.70 1.58
C ARG A 56 -4.21 -8.12 2.98
N ALA A 57 -3.32 -7.15 3.17
CA ALA A 57 -3.14 -6.47 4.46
C ALA A 57 -4.40 -5.69 4.87
N LEU A 58 -5.07 -5.05 3.91
CA LEU A 58 -6.34 -4.35 4.15
C LEU A 58 -7.47 -5.30 4.56
N LEU A 59 -7.56 -6.47 3.93
CA LEU A 59 -8.56 -7.50 4.26
C LEU A 59 -8.42 -8.06 5.67
N ARG A 60 -7.20 -8.08 6.24
CA ARG A 60 -6.98 -8.49 7.63
C ARG A 60 -7.64 -7.57 8.64
N ASP A 61 -7.95 -6.37 8.23
CA ASP A 61 -8.64 -5.34 9.02
C ASP A 61 -8.00 -5.01 10.38
N ALA A 62 -6.66 -5.16 10.47
CA ALA A 62 -5.92 -4.77 11.66
C ALA A 62 -5.95 -3.23 11.84
N PRO A 63 -5.94 -2.72 13.10
CA PRO A 63 -5.96 -1.29 13.38
C PRO A 63 -4.67 -0.56 12.95
N VAL A 64 -3.57 -1.29 12.85
CA VAL A 64 -2.26 -0.78 12.39
C VAL A 64 -1.89 -1.47 11.08
N LEU A 65 -1.58 -0.67 10.07
CA LEU A 65 -1.07 -1.11 8.78
C LEU A 65 0.39 -0.71 8.67
N LEU A 66 1.27 -1.69 8.50
CA LEU A 66 2.70 -1.47 8.28
C LEU A 66 3.04 -1.74 6.81
N LEU A 67 3.55 -0.74 6.13
CA LEU A 67 3.96 -0.77 4.73
C LEU A 67 5.47 -0.54 4.65
N ASP A 68 6.23 -1.62 4.73
CA ASP A 68 7.69 -1.60 4.65
C ASP A 68 8.12 -1.71 3.18
N GLU A 69 8.51 -0.58 2.59
CA GLU A 69 8.84 -0.43 1.16
C GLU A 69 7.82 -1.09 0.20
N ALA A 70 6.57 -1.22 0.67
CA ALA A 70 5.52 -1.99 -0.01
C ALA A 70 5.08 -1.39 -1.37
N THR A 71 5.60 -0.23 -1.74
CA THR A 71 5.32 0.49 -2.98
C THR A 71 6.56 0.70 -3.84
N SER A 72 7.68 0.08 -3.51
CA SER A 72 8.99 0.30 -4.16
C SER A 72 8.99 -0.02 -5.67
N ALA A 73 8.23 -1.01 -6.11
CA ALA A 73 8.09 -1.40 -7.51
C ALA A 73 6.95 -0.67 -8.25
N LEU A 74 6.29 0.30 -7.63
CA LEU A 74 5.21 1.08 -8.23
C LEU A 74 5.73 2.38 -8.83
N ASP A 75 5.04 2.85 -9.87
CA ASP A 75 5.20 4.22 -10.33
C ASP A 75 4.63 5.22 -9.32
N VAL A 76 5.11 6.47 -9.37
CA VAL A 76 4.75 7.53 -8.43
C VAL A 76 3.24 7.82 -8.42
N ALA A 77 2.57 7.74 -9.57
CA ALA A 77 1.14 8.05 -9.67
C ALA A 77 0.30 6.98 -8.98
N THR A 78 0.63 5.70 -9.20
CA THR A 78 -0.02 4.55 -8.55
C THR A 78 0.21 4.57 -7.04
N GLU A 79 1.45 4.80 -6.59
CA GLU A 79 1.79 4.92 -5.18
C GLU A 79 0.97 6.00 -4.47
N ARG A 80 0.94 7.22 -5.03
CA ARG A 80 0.16 8.33 -4.49
C ARG A 80 -1.34 8.00 -4.42
N THR A 81 -1.86 7.32 -5.44
CA THR A 81 -3.28 6.93 -5.48
C THR A 81 -3.60 5.94 -4.38
N ILE A 82 -2.75 4.93 -4.17
CA ILE A 82 -2.92 3.97 -3.07
C ILE A 82 -2.91 4.67 -1.72
N LEU A 83 -1.92 5.51 -1.44
CA LEU A 83 -1.83 6.20 -0.16
C LEU A 83 -3.01 7.15 0.10
N ARG A 84 -3.50 7.83 -0.94
CA ARG A 84 -4.74 8.62 -0.83
C ARG A 84 -5.97 7.76 -0.57
N ASN A 85 -6.08 6.62 -1.23
CA ASN A 85 -7.16 5.67 -1.00
C ASN A 85 -7.14 5.15 0.44
N LEU A 86 -5.95 4.83 0.98
CA LEU A 86 -5.79 4.41 2.36
C LEU A 86 -6.25 5.49 3.34
N ALA A 87 -5.81 6.72 3.15
CA ALA A 87 -6.20 7.84 4.00
C ALA A 87 -7.72 8.12 3.96
N ALA A 88 -8.33 8.03 2.76
CA ALA A 88 -9.75 8.32 2.56
C ALA A 88 -10.68 7.19 3.03
N ARG A 89 -10.33 5.94 2.71
CA ARG A 89 -11.20 4.77 2.97
C ARG A 89 -10.99 4.14 4.35
N TYR A 90 -9.80 4.34 4.96
CA TYR A 90 -9.41 3.73 6.24
C TYR A 90 -8.90 4.77 7.25
N PRO A 91 -9.63 5.88 7.49
CA PRO A 91 -9.18 6.97 8.35
C PRO A 91 -8.99 6.56 9.83
N HIS A 92 -9.58 5.43 10.22
CA HIS A 92 -9.49 4.85 11.57
C HIS A 92 -8.23 4.01 11.78
N LYS A 93 -7.49 3.69 10.70
CA LYS A 93 -6.25 2.90 10.79
C LYS A 93 -5.04 3.80 10.99
N THR A 94 -4.09 3.32 11.79
CA THR A 94 -2.75 3.88 11.83
C THR A 94 -1.92 3.26 10.72
N CYS A 95 -1.49 4.06 9.74
CA CYS A 95 -0.63 3.60 8.67
C CYS A 95 0.80 4.07 8.93
N ILE A 96 1.74 3.13 9.01
CA ILE A 96 3.18 3.38 9.12
C ILE A 96 3.81 2.95 7.80
N VAL A 97 4.48 3.89 7.14
CA VAL A 97 5.11 3.65 5.83
C VAL A 97 6.60 3.91 5.96
N THR A 98 7.43 2.94 5.61
CA THR A 98 8.85 3.17 5.40
C THR A 98 9.09 3.44 3.93
N THR A 99 9.82 4.49 3.62
CA THR A 99 10.09 4.90 2.25
C THR A 99 11.34 5.75 2.16
N HIS A 100 11.99 5.70 1.01
CA HIS A 100 13.01 6.65 0.60
C HIS A 100 12.51 7.61 -0.49
N ARG A 101 11.20 7.61 -0.79
CA ARG A 101 10.59 8.43 -1.84
C ARG A 101 9.99 9.72 -1.26
N PRO A 102 10.43 10.88 -1.71
CA PRO A 102 9.93 12.18 -1.25
C PRO A 102 8.43 12.38 -1.46
N THR A 103 7.89 11.79 -2.53
CA THR A 103 6.46 11.91 -2.89
C THR A 103 5.51 11.37 -1.82
N VAL A 104 5.96 10.41 -1.01
CA VAL A 104 5.19 9.83 0.11
C VAL A 104 5.13 10.77 1.30
N ILE A 105 6.23 11.51 1.54
CA ILE A 105 6.39 12.41 2.69
C ILE A 105 5.24 13.42 2.75
N SER A 106 4.89 14.01 1.62
CA SER A 106 3.82 15.03 1.51
C SER A 106 2.42 14.51 1.86
N LEU A 107 2.23 13.19 1.91
CA LEU A 107 0.96 12.55 2.24
C LEU A 107 0.86 12.12 3.71
N CYS A 108 1.97 12.21 4.45
CA CYS A 108 2.04 11.79 5.83
C CYS A 108 1.75 12.94 6.80
N ARG A 109 1.01 12.64 7.88
CA ARG A 109 0.77 13.61 8.96
C ARG A 109 1.99 13.81 9.86
N ARG A 110 2.84 12.80 9.99
CA ARG A 110 4.07 12.81 10.78
C ARG A 110 5.14 12.12 9.98
N VAL A 111 6.31 12.73 9.96
CA VAL A 111 7.49 12.21 9.27
C VAL A 111 8.59 12.01 10.31
N TYR A 112 9.15 10.82 10.34
CA TYR A 112 10.27 10.49 11.19
C TYR A 112 11.48 10.16 10.33
N GLN A 113 12.61 10.72 10.68
CA GLN A 113 13.90 10.39 10.08
C GLN A 113 14.61 9.36 10.96
N VAL A 114 15.07 8.29 10.33
CA VAL A 114 15.95 7.29 10.96
C VAL A 114 17.38 7.60 10.54
N SER A 115 18.25 7.90 11.49
CA SER A 115 19.65 8.19 11.22
C SER A 115 20.51 7.76 12.41
N SER A 116 21.61 7.06 12.14
CA SER A 116 22.59 6.60 13.16
C SER A 116 21.95 5.91 14.37
N GLY A 117 20.93 5.07 14.11
CA GLY A 117 20.22 4.33 15.17
C GLY A 117 19.23 5.19 15.98
N CYS A 118 19.03 6.44 15.63
CA CYS A 118 18.06 7.34 16.27
C CYS A 118 16.86 7.60 15.38
N LEU A 119 15.69 7.77 16.04
CA LEU A 119 14.44 8.16 15.42
C LEU A 119 14.12 9.59 15.81
N ARG A 120 13.98 10.50 14.85
CA ARG A 120 13.70 11.92 15.08
C ARG A 120 12.42 12.33 14.34
N LEU A 121 11.47 12.93 15.03
CA LEU A 121 10.32 13.56 14.41
C LEU A 121 10.81 14.83 13.69
N LEU A 122 10.47 14.96 12.41
CA LEU A 122 10.71 16.16 11.63
C LEU A 122 9.58 17.16 11.84
N ASP A 123 9.93 18.46 11.88
CA ASP A 123 8.94 19.51 11.78
C ASP A 123 8.42 19.66 10.33
N SER A 124 7.39 20.49 10.15
CA SER A 124 6.75 20.67 8.85
C SER A 124 7.71 21.21 7.77
N ASP A 125 8.60 22.12 8.16
CA ASP A 125 9.54 22.75 7.22
C ASP A 125 10.65 21.78 6.83
N GLU A 126 11.16 21.00 7.79
CA GLU A 126 12.13 19.94 7.55
C GLU A 126 11.56 18.86 6.63
N ALA A 127 10.33 18.39 6.91
CA ALA A 127 9.65 17.40 6.08
C ALA A 127 9.42 17.91 4.66
N GLN A 128 9.06 19.18 4.50
CA GLN A 128 8.84 19.80 3.21
C GLN A 128 10.14 19.96 2.41
N ARG A 129 11.24 20.33 3.04
CA ARG A 129 12.56 20.37 2.40
C ARG A 129 12.97 18.98 1.93
N LEU A 130 12.82 17.98 2.77
CA LEU A 130 13.12 16.59 2.41
C LEU A 130 12.28 16.11 1.22
N ALA A 131 11.05 16.61 1.07
CA ALA A 131 10.18 16.29 -0.07
C ALA A 131 10.57 17.02 -1.37
N MET A 132 11.40 18.07 -1.28
CA MET A 132 11.83 18.89 -2.42
C MET A 132 13.27 18.60 -2.89
N ASP A 133 14.11 17.99 -2.03
CA ASP A 133 15.54 17.76 -2.29
C ASP A 133 15.83 16.58 -3.23
N PHE A 134 14.81 16.09 -3.93
CA PHE A 134 14.89 15.02 -4.93
C PHE A 134 14.08 15.42 -6.17
#